data_0d99822047e62d652c0ac569ca58a7ac
#
_entry.id   0d99822047e62d652c0ac569ca58a7ac
#
_cell.length_a   1.000
_cell.length_b   1.000
_cell.length_c   1.000
_cell.angle_alpha   90.00
_cell.angle_beta   90.00
_cell.angle_gamma   90.00
#
_symmetry.space_group_name_H-M   'P 1'
#
loop_
_entity.id
_entity.type
_entity.pdbx_description
1 polymer ?
#
loop_
_entity_poly.entity_id
_entity_poly.type
_entity_poly.pdbx_seq_one_letter_code
_entity_poly.pdbx_strand_id
1 'polypeptide(L)'
;MTKEEVQADIKKSLDHWAGASFLTFEKTKGRGDMKLLWGMFKHGDKAPFDGPGGTLAHAFAPGSKLAGDTHFDDSETWTHEKYSGANLVQVATHEIGHALGLGHSKSLRAVMFPSYDSYTPDFKLDKDDINGIQSLYGQHVSRKRVKSFNELCLKYYDINAILTDSHLKTYIFRGSYFWEIQEEGISHGYPQKIISHWPHAPHPLDAALNYDNLTYFFKGTKCWCYNDRTLVSGFPKYISKVFKGMPTKIDAAIVWQKALYFFKGKKYYKLGKKLFNSGKPISRWEGLPNDLTAAFVSSHGSYVFTKARQYFKIDPRTGHVEKNQKLPYPRNFRDWWLNCGHRPQRIFQDE
;
A
#
# COMPACT_ATOMS: atom_id res chain seq x y z
N MET A 1 7.10 -32.09 24.92
CA MET A 1 5.91 -31.36 24.42
C MET A 1 5.11 -32.28 23.53
N THR A 2 3.76 -32.14 23.52
CA THR A 2 2.92 -32.80 22.51
C THR A 2 3.03 -32.13 21.16
N LYS A 3 2.60 -32.79 20.10
CA LYS A 3 2.59 -32.23 18.75
C LYS A 3 1.67 -31.00 18.65
N GLU A 4 0.57 -31.02 19.38
CA GLU A 4 -0.42 -29.96 19.45
C GLU A 4 0.16 -28.71 20.14
N GLU A 5 0.89 -28.90 21.26
CA GLU A 5 1.59 -27.82 21.96
C GLU A 5 2.64 -27.17 21.04
N VAL A 6 3.47 -27.98 20.36
CA VAL A 6 4.46 -27.46 19.42
C VAL A 6 3.80 -26.64 18.30
N GLN A 7 2.70 -27.13 17.72
CA GLN A 7 1.99 -26.39 16.67
C GLN A 7 1.37 -25.09 17.18
N ALA A 8 0.84 -25.09 18.39
CA ALA A 8 0.27 -23.90 19.03
C ALA A 8 1.35 -22.84 19.29
N ASP A 9 2.50 -23.26 19.82
CA ASP A 9 3.61 -22.37 20.13
C ASP A 9 4.26 -21.77 18.89
N ILE A 10 4.50 -22.56 17.86
CA ILE A 10 4.99 -22.04 16.56
C ILE A 10 3.99 -21.06 15.96
N LYS A 11 2.68 -21.39 16.02
CA LYS A 11 1.66 -20.44 15.56
C LYS A 11 1.70 -19.13 16.34
N LYS A 12 1.80 -19.19 17.68
CA LYS A 12 1.89 -18.01 18.55
C LYS A 12 3.12 -17.16 18.22
N SER A 13 4.26 -17.79 17.92
CA SER A 13 5.51 -17.14 17.50
C SER A 13 5.33 -16.39 16.16
N LEU A 14 4.71 -17.01 15.17
CA LEU A 14 4.37 -16.38 13.89
C LEU A 14 3.35 -15.25 14.05
N ASP A 15 2.36 -15.43 14.93
CA ASP A 15 1.34 -14.41 15.22
C ASP A 15 1.94 -13.14 15.86
N HIS A 16 3.03 -13.21 16.62
CA HIS A 16 3.76 -12.04 17.12
C HIS A 16 4.25 -11.16 15.96
N TRP A 17 4.93 -11.74 14.97
CA TRP A 17 5.43 -11.02 13.81
C TRP A 17 4.33 -10.57 12.86
N ALA A 18 3.32 -11.40 12.63
CA ALA A 18 2.13 -11.02 11.87
C ALA A 18 1.36 -9.87 12.52
N GLY A 19 1.30 -9.85 13.87
CA GLY A 19 0.66 -8.76 14.61
C GLY A 19 1.41 -7.43 14.55
N ALA A 20 2.71 -7.46 14.30
CA ALA A 20 3.57 -6.28 14.23
C ALA A 20 3.83 -5.76 12.81
N SER A 21 3.58 -6.54 11.76
CA SER A 21 3.96 -6.23 10.37
C SER A 21 2.83 -6.56 9.38
N PHE A 22 3.06 -6.34 8.08
CA PHE A 22 2.16 -6.78 7.03
C PHE A 22 2.25 -8.28 6.68
N LEU A 23 3.11 -9.02 7.35
CA LEU A 23 3.29 -10.45 7.09
C LEU A 23 2.03 -11.24 7.46
N THR A 24 1.73 -12.24 6.63
CA THR A 24 0.75 -13.29 6.92
C THR A 24 1.43 -14.63 6.71
N PHE A 25 1.15 -15.58 7.61
CA PHE A 25 1.75 -16.91 7.56
C PHE A 25 0.66 -17.95 7.30
N GLU A 26 0.93 -18.85 6.36
CA GLU A 26 0.04 -19.94 6.00
C GLU A 26 0.82 -21.26 5.97
N LYS A 27 0.26 -22.29 6.62
CA LYS A 27 0.88 -23.62 6.64
C LYS A 27 0.65 -24.31 5.30
N THR A 28 1.73 -24.68 4.62
CA THR A 28 1.68 -25.43 3.34
C THR A 28 2.09 -26.89 3.52
N LYS A 29 1.60 -27.77 2.62
CA LYS A 29 2.03 -29.17 2.52
C LYS A 29 3.23 -29.37 1.56
N GLY A 30 3.58 -28.32 0.80
CA GLY A 30 4.65 -28.34 -0.18
C GLY A 30 5.88 -27.55 0.27
N ARG A 31 6.68 -27.10 -0.71
CA ARG A 31 7.82 -26.23 -0.46
C ARG A 31 7.31 -24.86 0.03
N GLY A 32 7.68 -24.48 1.26
CA GLY A 32 7.39 -23.16 1.83
C GLY A 32 8.58 -22.22 1.72
N ASP A 33 8.36 -20.95 2.00
CA ASP A 33 9.41 -19.93 2.11
C ASP A 33 10.20 -20.06 3.40
N MET A 34 9.61 -20.72 4.41
CA MET A 34 10.22 -21.00 5.71
C MET A 34 10.04 -22.49 6.02
N LYS A 35 11.06 -23.11 6.60
CA LYS A 35 11.00 -24.48 7.14
C LYS A 35 11.44 -24.47 8.59
N LEU A 36 10.71 -25.19 9.41
CA LEU A 36 11.00 -25.39 10.84
C LEU A 36 11.38 -26.84 11.04
N LEU A 37 12.61 -27.07 11.45
CA LEU A 37 13.23 -28.39 11.54
C LEU A 37 13.75 -28.63 12.98
N TRP A 38 13.68 -29.86 13.42
CA TRP A 38 14.33 -30.35 14.63
C TRP A 38 15.52 -31.22 14.25
N GLY A 39 16.66 -31.01 14.90
CA GLY A 39 17.88 -31.79 14.66
C GLY A 39 18.77 -31.83 15.87
N MET A 40 19.68 -32.81 15.92
CA MET A 40 20.70 -32.94 16.95
C MET A 40 22.09 -32.93 16.30
N PHE A 41 23.05 -32.33 16.95
CA PHE A 41 24.46 -32.32 16.49
C PHE A 41 24.56 -31.91 15.00
N LYS A 42 25.19 -32.75 14.14
CA LYS A 42 25.25 -32.53 12.70
C LYS A 42 23.92 -32.90 12.06
N HIS A 43 23.15 -31.89 11.59
CA HIS A 43 21.80 -32.07 11.09
C HIS A 43 21.56 -31.54 9.65
N GLY A 44 22.65 -31.48 8.86
CA GLY A 44 22.57 -31.22 7.40
C GLY A 44 22.91 -29.80 6.98
N ASP A 45 23.28 -28.94 7.89
CA ASP A 45 23.87 -27.63 7.63
C ASP A 45 25.34 -27.56 8.12
N LYS A 46 25.93 -26.35 8.18
CA LYS A 46 27.31 -26.14 8.64
C LYS A 46 27.41 -25.66 10.09
N ALA A 47 26.30 -25.58 10.80
CA ALA A 47 26.20 -25.09 12.17
C ALA A 47 25.66 -26.21 13.09
N PRO A 48 26.50 -27.20 13.47
CA PRO A 48 26.04 -28.31 14.30
C PRO A 48 25.65 -27.83 15.70
N PHE A 49 24.61 -28.44 16.28
CA PHE A 49 24.25 -28.24 17.67
C PHE A 49 25.23 -28.89 18.65
N ASP A 50 25.27 -28.38 19.86
CA ASP A 50 26.25 -28.75 20.88
C ASP A 50 25.68 -29.67 21.97
N GLY A 51 24.40 -30.04 21.86
CA GLY A 51 23.70 -30.89 22.85
C GLY A 51 22.97 -30.06 23.90
N PRO A 52 22.47 -30.66 25.01
CA PRO A 52 21.68 -29.97 25.98
C PRO A 52 22.40 -28.76 26.61
N GLY A 53 21.77 -27.59 26.53
CA GLY A 53 22.37 -26.31 26.92
C GLY A 53 23.19 -25.70 25.77
N GLY A 54 23.55 -24.42 25.87
CA GLY A 54 24.28 -23.72 24.83
C GLY A 54 23.37 -23.18 23.71
N THR A 55 23.57 -23.62 22.48
CA THR A 55 22.81 -23.15 21.32
C THR A 55 21.46 -23.85 21.21
N LEU A 56 20.38 -23.16 21.58
CA LEU A 56 19.02 -23.73 21.58
C LEU A 56 18.44 -23.91 20.16
N ALA A 57 18.73 -22.96 19.28
CA ALA A 57 18.22 -22.93 17.91
C ALA A 57 19.07 -21.99 17.05
N HIS A 58 18.88 -22.00 15.75
CA HIS A 58 19.41 -21.00 14.82
C HIS A 58 18.55 -20.88 13.57
N ALA A 59 18.64 -19.74 12.87
CA ALA A 59 17.88 -19.48 11.66
C ALA A 59 18.74 -18.86 10.55
N PHE A 60 18.29 -18.98 9.32
CA PHE A 60 18.96 -18.50 8.11
C PHE A 60 18.23 -17.31 7.52
N ALA A 61 18.89 -16.16 7.53
CA ALA A 61 18.34 -14.92 6.99
C ALA A 61 18.04 -15.00 5.49
N PRO A 62 17.15 -14.15 4.96
CA PRO A 62 16.87 -14.05 3.54
C PRO A 62 18.13 -13.86 2.70
N GLY A 63 18.18 -14.48 1.51
CA GLY A 63 19.33 -14.40 0.60
C GLY A 63 20.38 -15.51 0.77
N SER A 64 20.30 -16.35 1.79
CA SER A 64 21.13 -17.55 1.96
C SER A 64 20.58 -18.74 1.15
N LYS A 65 21.39 -19.83 1.03
CA LYS A 65 20.91 -21.08 0.40
C LYS A 65 19.79 -21.76 1.21
N LEU A 66 19.76 -21.54 2.53
CA LEU A 66 18.77 -22.05 3.47
C LEU A 66 17.84 -20.93 3.95
N ALA A 67 17.66 -19.88 3.15
CA ALA A 67 16.85 -18.71 3.52
C ALA A 67 15.48 -19.11 4.10
N GLY A 68 15.18 -18.58 5.29
CA GLY A 68 13.94 -18.85 6.00
C GLY A 68 13.90 -20.17 6.78
N ASP A 69 14.91 -21.03 6.66
CA ASP A 69 14.98 -22.26 7.46
C ASP A 69 15.34 -21.92 8.92
N THR A 70 14.65 -22.52 9.86
CA THR A 70 14.86 -22.38 11.32
C THR A 70 15.01 -23.75 11.91
N HIS A 71 16.12 -23.98 12.58
CA HIS A 71 16.49 -25.27 13.19
C HIS A 71 16.48 -25.16 14.71
N PHE A 72 15.87 -26.14 15.37
CA PHE A 72 15.78 -26.27 16.83
C PHE A 72 16.58 -27.49 17.29
N ASP A 73 17.36 -27.35 18.37
CA ASP A 73 18.08 -28.50 18.95
C ASP A 73 17.10 -29.45 19.62
N ASP A 74 16.94 -30.65 19.06
CA ASP A 74 16.03 -31.68 19.58
C ASP A 74 16.58 -32.36 20.86
N SER A 75 17.82 -32.07 21.24
CA SER A 75 18.41 -32.52 22.49
C SER A 75 18.01 -31.65 23.70
N GLU A 76 17.41 -30.48 23.44
CA GLU A 76 16.99 -29.55 24.48
C GLU A 76 15.68 -29.97 25.16
N THR A 77 15.51 -29.50 26.41
CA THR A 77 14.24 -29.65 27.13
C THR A 77 13.29 -28.52 26.74
N TRP A 78 12.54 -28.71 25.64
CA TRP A 78 11.52 -27.75 25.16
C TRP A 78 10.28 -27.77 26.05
N THR A 79 9.73 -26.59 26.33
CA THR A 79 8.58 -26.44 27.23
C THR A 79 7.53 -25.48 26.66
N HIS A 80 6.27 -25.79 27.03
CA HIS A 80 5.12 -24.92 26.80
C HIS A 80 4.75 -24.27 28.15
N GLU A 81 4.80 -22.93 28.21
CA GLU A 81 4.40 -22.11 29.37
C GLU A 81 4.98 -22.55 30.75
N LYS A 82 6.26 -22.96 30.81
CA LYS A 82 6.95 -23.37 32.02
C LYS A 82 8.25 -22.59 32.22
N TYR A 83 8.63 -22.41 33.50
CA TYR A 83 9.89 -21.73 33.87
C TYR A 83 11.13 -22.65 33.81
N SER A 84 10.95 -23.96 33.71
CA SER A 84 12.05 -24.91 33.54
C SER A 84 12.23 -25.31 32.11
N GLY A 85 13.47 -25.36 31.60
CA GLY A 85 13.79 -25.65 30.21
C GLY A 85 13.62 -24.44 29.27
N ALA A 86 13.76 -24.67 27.95
CA ALA A 86 13.66 -23.66 26.94
C ALA A 86 12.20 -23.47 26.49
N ASN A 87 11.66 -22.26 26.64
CA ASN A 87 10.29 -21.98 26.20
C ASN A 87 10.23 -21.83 24.67
N LEU A 88 9.47 -22.69 24.01
CA LEU A 88 9.44 -22.77 22.55
C LEU A 88 8.90 -21.47 21.91
N VAL A 89 7.89 -20.82 22.49
CA VAL A 89 7.32 -19.57 21.91
C VAL A 89 8.38 -18.49 21.85
N GLN A 90 9.15 -18.25 22.93
CA GLN A 90 10.14 -17.17 22.99
C GLN A 90 11.30 -17.44 22.03
N VAL A 91 11.87 -18.65 22.09
CA VAL A 91 13.00 -19.02 21.20
C VAL A 91 12.55 -19.02 19.73
N ALA A 92 11.40 -19.62 19.42
CA ALA A 92 10.90 -19.61 18.04
C ALA A 92 10.58 -18.21 17.54
N THR A 93 10.09 -17.30 18.40
CA THR A 93 9.88 -15.90 17.99
C THR A 93 11.20 -15.23 17.65
N HIS A 94 12.26 -15.45 18.44
CA HIS A 94 13.61 -14.94 18.16
C HIS A 94 14.14 -15.47 16.81
N GLU A 95 14.16 -16.78 16.63
CA GLU A 95 14.69 -17.41 15.43
C GLU A 95 13.91 -17.04 14.15
N ILE A 96 12.59 -16.99 14.26
CA ILE A 96 11.75 -16.52 13.14
C ILE A 96 12.06 -15.06 12.80
N GLY A 97 12.40 -14.22 13.77
CA GLY A 97 12.90 -12.87 13.53
C GLY A 97 14.16 -12.86 12.64
N HIS A 98 15.12 -13.76 12.89
CA HIS A 98 16.29 -13.93 12.03
C HIS A 98 15.93 -14.47 10.64
N ALA A 99 15.05 -15.45 10.57
CA ALA A 99 14.55 -15.99 9.30
C ALA A 99 13.83 -14.92 8.46
N LEU A 100 13.26 -13.91 9.11
CA LEU A 100 12.65 -12.74 8.47
C LEU A 100 13.65 -11.61 8.17
N GLY A 101 14.93 -11.73 8.54
CA GLY A 101 15.97 -10.76 8.21
C GLY A 101 16.35 -9.78 9.31
N LEU A 102 15.85 -9.96 10.54
CA LEU A 102 16.28 -9.16 11.68
C LEU A 102 17.64 -9.64 12.23
N GLY A 103 18.48 -8.69 12.60
CA GLY A 103 19.67 -8.95 13.40
C GLY A 103 19.39 -8.91 14.91
N HIS A 104 20.41 -9.17 15.74
CA HIS A 104 20.30 -9.01 17.16
C HIS A 104 20.05 -7.57 17.59
N SER A 105 19.20 -7.38 18.59
CA SER A 105 18.94 -6.10 19.26
C SER A 105 19.93 -5.83 20.39
N LYS A 106 20.19 -4.55 20.66
CA LYS A 106 20.91 -4.09 21.86
C LYS A 106 19.97 -3.83 23.04
N SER A 107 18.66 -3.84 22.83
CA SER A 107 17.65 -3.66 23.88
C SER A 107 17.46 -4.96 24.65
N LEU A 108 17.73 -4.93 25.95
CA LEU A 108 17.55 -6.08 26.85
C LEU A 108 16.11 -6.62 26.91
N ARG A 109 15.11 -5.80 26.49
CA ARG A 109 13.69 -6.19 26.48
C ARG A 109 13.21 -6.72 25.15
N ALA A 110 14.02 -6.57 24.09
CA ALA A 110 13.67 -7.06 22.76
C ALA A 110 13.76 -8.58 22.70
N VAL A 111 12.84 -9.22 22.01
CA VAL A 111 12.93 -10.66 21.75
C VAL A 111 14.18 -10.99 20.91
N MET A 112 14.65 -10.04 20.09
CA MET A 112 15.87 -10.16 19.29
C MET A 112 17.17 -9.89 20.09
N PHE A 113 17.10 -9.75 21.44
CA PHE A 113 18.31 -9.73 22.27
C PHE A 113 18.99 -11.11 22.25
N PRO A 114 20.35 -11.20 22.14
CA PRO A 114 21.04 -12.45 21.84
C PRO A 114 21.06 -13.50 22.97
N SER A 115 20.54 -13.19 24.15
CA SER A 115 20.48 -14.11 25.27
C SER A 115 19.05 -14.48 25.63
N TYR A 116 18.81 -15.77 25.80
CA TYR A 116 17.58 -16.27 26.40
C TYR A 116 17.82 -16.51 27.92
N ASP A 117 17.15 -15.72 28.77
CA ASP A 117 17.34 -15.83 30.23
C ASP A 117 16.33 -16.80 30.86
N SER A 118 15.04 -16.62 30.63
CA SER A 118 13.97 -17.44 31.17
C SER A 118 12.62 -17.18 30.55
N TYR A 119 11.66 -18.06 30.80
CA TYR A 119 10.29 -17.89 30.34
C TYR A 119 9.64 -16.63 30.96
N THR A 120 9.12 -15.78 30.09
CA THR A 120 8.32 -14.61 30.46
C THR A 120 6.88 -14.83 30.02
N PRO A 121 5.92 -14.98 30.96
CA PRO A 121 4.51 -15.11 30.62
C PRO A 121 4.01 -13.91 29.80
N ASP A 122 3.20 -14.19 28.78
CA ASP A 122 2.58 -13.15 27.91
C ASP A 122 3.57 -12.11 27.38
N PHE A 123 4.83 -12.52 27.08
CA PHE A 123 5.81 -11.61 26.50
C PHE A 123 5.28 -10.98 25.21
N LYS A 124 5.72 -9.77 24.96
CA LYS A 124 5.36 -9.00 23.76
C LYS A 124 6.63 -8.51 23.08
N LEU A 125 6.56 -8.35 21.78
CA LEU A 125 7.63 -7.69 21.04
C LEU A 125 7.91 -6.32 21.63
N ASP A 126 9.18 -6.02 21.87
CA ASP A 126 9.63 -4.67 22.27
C ASP A 126 9.47 -3.71 21.10
N LYS A 127 9.53 -2.42 21.40
CA LYS A 127 9.46 -1.37 20.39
C LYS A 127 10.58 -1.50 19.34
N ASP A 128 11.74 -2.01 19.75
CA ASP A 128 12.87 -2.23 18.83
C ASP A 128 12.57 -3.36 17.85
N ASP A 129 12.03 -4.49 18.32
CA ASP A 129 11.58 -5.60 17.47
C ASP A 129 10.52 -5.13 16.46
N ILE A 130 9.53 -4.38 16.95
CA ILE A 130 8.43 -3.84 16.13
C ILE A 130 8.96 -2.88 15.06
N ASN A 131 9.85 -1.96 15.43
CA ASN A 131 10.45 -1.02 14.47
C ASN A 131 11.29 -1.77 13.43
N GLY A 132 12.07 -2.77 13.87
CA GLY A 132 12.87 -3.60 12.99
C GLY A 132 12.03 -4.32 11.93
N ILE A 133 11.01 -5.07 12.36
CA ILE A 133 10.17 -5.83 11.42
C ILE A 133 9.34 -4.89 10.52
N GLN A 134 8.91 -3.75 11.04
CA GLN A 134 8.16 -2.76 10.26
C GLN A 134 9.04 -2.06 9.22
N SER A 135 10.33 -1.90 9.48
CA SER A 135 11.27 -1.34 8.49
C SER A 135 11.46 -2.27 7.29
N LEU A 136 11.34 -3.58 7.48
CA LEU A 136 11.48 -4.59 6.43
C LEU A 136 10.15 -4.88 5.71
N TYR A 137 9.06 -4.99 6.47
CA TYR A 137 7.77 -5.51 5.97
C TYR A 137 6.58 -4.56 6.18
N GLY A 138 6.81 -3.32 6.61
CA GLY A 138 5.74 -2.35 6.86
C GLY A 138 4.95 -2.62 8.15
N GLN A 139 4.09 -1.69 8.53
CA GLN A 139 3.33 -1.74 9.78
C GLN A 139 2.08 -2.61 9.67
N HIS A 140 1.80 -3.41 10.72
CA HIS A 140 0.53 -4.12 10.85
C HIS A 140 -0.65 -3.15 10.93
N VAL A 141 -1.61 -3.32 10.03
CA VAL A 141 -2.87 -2.54 10.05
C VAL A 141 -3.88 -3.24 10.95
N SER A 142 -4.18 -2.65 12.11
CA SER A 142 -5.17 -3.23 13.03
C SER A 142 -6.51 -3.49 12.32
N ARG A 143 -7.23 -4.57 12.67
CA ARG A 143 -8.54 -4.99 12.08
C ARG A 143 -9.58 -3.86 11.95
N LYS A 144 -9.55 -2.84 12.83
CA LYS A 144 -10.43 -1.66 12.70
C LYS A 144 -10.07 -0.78 11.48
N ARG A 145 -8.78 -0.70 11.10
CA ARG A 145 -8.32 0.05 9.89
C ARG A 145 -8.44 -0.78 8.62
N VAL A 146 -8.28 -2.11 8.70
CA VAL A 146 -8.54 -3.04 7.59
C VAL A 146 -10.00 -2.95 7.12
N LYS A 147 -10.97 -2.60 7.99
CA LYS A 147 -12.36 -2.38 7.57
C LYS A 147 -12.51 -1.22 6.56
N SER A 148 -11.75 -0.13 6.71
CA SER A 148 -11.77 0.99 5.77
C SER A 148 -10.97 0.69 4.49
N PHE A 149 -9.86 -0.05 4.59
CA PHE A 149 -9.11 -0.56 3.45
C PHE A 149 -9.96 -1.55 2.63
N ASN A 150 -10.60 -2.49 3.32
CA ASN A 150 -11.53 -3.44 2.70
C ASN A 150 -12.73 -2.77 2.02
N GLU A 151 -13.16 -1.58 2.44
CA GLU A 151 -14.28 -0.90 1.77
C GLU A 151 -13.96 -0.48 0.34
N LEU A 152 -12.78 0.10 0.07
CA LEU A 152 -12.36 0.41 -1.30
C LEU A 152 -12.00 -0.84 -2.10
N CYS A 153 -11.49 -1.88 -1.45
CA CYS A 153 -11.10 -3.13 -2.10
C CYS A 153 -12.27 -4.08 -2.37
N LEU A 154 -13.23 -4.20 -1.44
CA LEU A 154 -14.31 -5.19 -1.52
C LEU A 154 -15.62 -4.64 -2.07
N LYS A 155 -15.95 -3.38 -1.81
CA LYS A 155 -17.17 -2.76 -2.33
C LYS A 155 -16.92 -2.15 -3.71
N TYR A 156 -17.80 -2.45 -4.63
CA TYR A 156 -17.77 -1.94 -6.00
C TYR A 156 -18.30 -0.50 -6.06
N TYR A 157 -17.48 0.46 -5.66
CA TYR A 157 -17.89 1.84 -5.69
C TYR A 157 -17.03 2.64 -6.69
N ASP A 158 -17.68 3.52 -7.41
CA ASP A 158 -17.02 4.43 -8.33
C ASP A 158 -16.22 5.49 -7.57
N ILE A 159 -15.01 5.75 -8.03
CA ILE A 159 -14.19 6.87 -7.60
C ILE A 159 -14.78 8.14 -8.20
N ASN A 160 -14.94 9.20 -7.42
CA ASN A 160 -15.48 10.47 -7.91
C ASN A 160 -14.40 11.35 -8.56
N ALA A 161 -13.22 11.41 -7.96
CA ALA A 161 -12.09 12.19 -8.47
C ALA A 161 -10.76 11.62 -7.94
N ILE A 162 -9.67 11.93 -8.63
CA ILE A 162 -8.30 11.68 -8.16
C ILE A 162 -7.50 12.96 -8.37
N LEU A 163 -6.63 13.27 -7.42
CA LEU A 163 -5.79 14.45 -7.44
C LEU A 163 -4.38 14.10 -6.96
N THR A 164 -3.36 14.60 -7.63
CA THR A 164 -2.02 14.73 -7.06
C THR A 164 -1.79 16.22 -6.80
N ASP A 165 -1.47 16.58 -5.54
CA ASP A 165 -1.28 17.96 -5.13
C ASP A 165 0.15 18.48 -5.46
N SER A 166 0.44 19.72 -5.11
CA SER A 166 1.75 20.35 -5.30
C SER A 166 2.88 19.72 -4.47
N HIS A 167 2.54 18.93 -3.44
CA HIS A 167 3.49 18.18 -2.62
C HIS A 167 3.68 16.73 -3.10
N LEU A 168 3.20 16.42 -4.32
CA LEU A 168 3.23 15.10 -4.95
C LEU A 168 2.45 14.02 -4.20
N LYS A 169 1.51 14.41 -3.32
CA LYS A 169 0.61 13.49 -2.65
C LYS A 169 -0.60 13.20 -3.51
N THR A 170 -0.92 11.94 -3.70
CA THR A 170 -2.06 11.52 -4.52
C THR A 170 -3.24 11.15 -3.64
N TYR A 171 -4.41 11.72 -3.93
CA TYR A 171 -5.65 11.53 -3.18
C TYR A 171 -6.75 10.99 -4.08
N ILE A 172 -7.50 10.02 -3.55
CA ILE A 172 -8.73 9.49 -4.15
C ILE A 172 -9.91 10.04 -3.37
N PHE A 173 -10.91 10.56 -4.07
CA PHE A 173 -12.13 11.10 -3.49
C PHE A 173 -13.33 10.22 -3.81
N ARG A 174 -14.15 9.96 -2.80
CA ARG A 174 -15.39 9.21 -2.93
C ARG A 174 -16.42 9.63 -1.87
N GLY A 175 -17.60 10.01 -2.34
CA GLY A 175 -18.64 10.54 -1.44
C GLY A 175 -18.13 11.73 -0.65
N SER A 176 -18.20 11.64 0.67
CA SER A 176 -17.72 12.67 1.60
C SER A 176 -16.32 12.41 2.15
N TYR A 177 -15.63 11.39 1.63
CA TYR A 177 -14.36 10.94 2.14
C TYR A 177 -13.26 10.97 1.08
N PHE A 178 -12.00 10.99 1.55
CA PHE A 178 -10.82 10.85 0.70
C PHE A 178 -9.78 9.95 1.34
N TRP A 179 -8.89 9.42 0.49
CA TRP A 179 -7.77 8.54 0.84
C TRP A 179 -6.51 9.10 0.21
N GLU A 180 -5.41 9.13 0.95
CA GLU A 180 -4.08 9.32 0.39
C GLU A 180 -3.55 7.97 -0.07
N ILE A 181 -2.99 7.90 -1.28
CA ILE A 181 -2.37 6.69 -1.83
C ILE A 181 -0.87 6.91 -2.03
N GLN A 182 -0.10 5.90 -1.69
CA GLN A 182 1.35 5.80 -1.86
C GLN A 182 1.67 4.56 -2.70
N GLU A 183 2.97 4.27 -2.89
CA GLU A 183 3.40 3.10 -3.68
C GLU A 183 2.89 1.77 -3.10
N GLU A 184 2.83 1.68 -1.78
CA GLU A 184 2.36 0.50 -1.05
C GLU A 184 0.84 0.38 -0.98
N GLY A 185 0.11 1.37 -1.50
CA GLY A 185 -1.35 1.43 -1.46
C GLY A 185 -1.88 2.61 -0.65
N ILE A 186 -2.95 2.39 0.12
CA ILE A 186 -3.59 3.44 0.92
C ILE A 186 -2.78 3.76 2.17
N SER A 187 -2.50 5.06 2.39
CA SER A 187 -1.80 5.55 3.58
C SER A 187 -2.58 5.32 4.88
N HIS A 188 -1.86 5.21 5.99
CA HIS A 188 -2.47 5.08 7.31
C HIS A 188 -3.29 6.30 7.70
N GLY A 189 -4.36 6.08 8.50
CA GLY A 189 -5.22 7.16 8.99
C GLY A 189 -6.35 7.54 8.05
N TYR A 190 -6.50 6.89 6.90
CA TYR A 190 -7.58 7.09 5.95
C TYR A 190 -8.65 5.99 6.03
N PRO A 191 -9.93 6.27 5.66
CA PRO A 191 -10.41 7.51 5.04
C PRO A 191 -10.53 8.67 6.02
N GLN A 192 -10.43 9.90 5.49
CA GLN A 192 -10.74 11.10 6.22
C GLN A 192 -11.88 11.87 5.52
N LYS A 193 -12.60 12.72 6.26
CA LYS A 193 -13.65 13.56 5.68
C LYS A 193 -13.04 14.67 4.82
N ILE A 194 -13.57 14.91 3.63
CA ILE A 194 -13.09 15.97 2.73
C ILE A 194 -13.09 17.32 3.43
N ILE A 195 -14.18 17.66 4.14
CA ILE A 195 -14.35 18.94 4.81
C ILE A 195 -13.39 19.19 5.98
N SER A 196 -12.76 18.14 6.54
CA SER A 196 -11.75 18.29 7.61
C SER A 196 -10.41 18.78 7.08
N HIS A 197 -10.14 18.59 5.78
CA HIS A 197 -8.89 19.00 5.12
C HIS A 197 -9.11 20.18 4.16
N TRP A 198 -10.26 20.21 3.50
CA TRP A 198 -10.65 21.28 2.59
C TRP A 198 -11.99 21.85 3.05
N PRO A 199 -12.00 22.86 3.95
CA PRO A 199 -13.21 23.47 4.48
C PRO A 199 -14.12 23.96 3.34
N HIS A 200 -15.43 23.73 3.47
CA HIS A 200 -16.46 24.09 2.48
C HIS A 200 -16.33 23.39 1.11
N ALA A 201 -15.49 22.36 0.98
CA ALA A 201 -15.40 21.58 -0.25
C ALA A 201 -16.72 20.87 -0.56
N PRO A 202 -17.10 20.78 -1.85
CA PRO A 202 -18.28 20.03 -2.25
C PRO A 202 -18.05 18.52 -2.12
N HIS A 203 -19.10 17.77 -1.90
CA HIS A 203 -19.03 16.31 -1.91
C HIS A 203 -20.38 15.71 -2.33
N PRO A 204 -20.36 14.64 -3.17
CA PRO A 204 -19.22 14.12 -3.87
C PRO A 204 -18.68 15.10 -4.92
N LEU A 205 -17.37 15.02 -5.21
CA LEU A 205 -16.75 15.79 -6.30
C LEU A 205 -17.17 15.24 -7.65
N ASP A 206 -17.16 16.07 -8.70
CA ASP A 206 -17.26 15.62 -10.09
C ASP A 206 -15.85 15.43 -10.69
N ALA A 207 -14.90 16.31 -10.37
CA ALA A 207 -13.49 16.23 -10.77
C ALA A 207 -12.59 17.02 -9.80
N ALA A 208 -11.29 16.78 -9.86
CA ALA A 208 -10.26 17.53 -9.13
C ALA A 208 -9.05 17.80 -10.02
N LEU A 209 -8.32 18.87 -9.77
CA LEU A 209 -7.18 19.30 -10.56
C LEU A 209 -6.21 20.08 -9.68
N ASN A 210 -4.90 19.82 -9.79
CA ASN A 210 -3.86 20.75 -9.33
C ASN A 210 -3.31 21.51 -10.53
N TYR A 211 -3.33 22.83 -10.43
CA TYR A 211 -2.81 23.72 -11.46
C TYR A 211 -2.24 24.99 -10.82
N ASP A 212 -1.03 25.33 -11.20
CA ASP A 212 -0.31 26.50 -10.67
C ASP A 212 -0.22 26.50 -9.14
N ASN A 213 0.13 25.34 -8.58
CA ASN A 213 0.19 25.03 -7.15
C ASN A 213 -1.14 25.22 -6.38
N LEU A 214 -2.23 25.42 -7.08
CA LEU A 214 -3.57 25.55 -6.50
C LEU A 214 -4.39 24.28 -6.77
N THR A 215 -5.15 23.88 -5.77
CA THR A 215 -6.09 22.76 -5.87
C THR A 215 -7.47 23.25 -6.27
N TYR A 216 -8.02 22.71 -7.35
CA TYR A 216 -9.38 23.00 -7.81
C TYR A 216 -10.26 21.78 -7.66
N PHE A 217 -11.40 21.95 -7.02
CA PHE A 217 -12.49 20.97 -6.97
C PHE A 217 -13.65 21.44 -7.82
N PHE A 218 -14.29 20.53 -8.53
CA PHE A 218 -15.40 20.80 -9.42
C PHE A 218 -16.65 20.07 -8.96
N LYS A 219 -17.79 20.79 -8.97
CA LYS A 219 -19.10 20.21 -8.72
C LYS A 219 -20.18 20.98 -9.47
N GLY A 220 -20.90 20.30 -10.34
CA GLY A 220 -21.98 20.90 -11.14
C GLY A 220 -21.46 22.04 -12.01
N THR A 221 -21.90 23.26 -11.71
CA THR A 221 -21.53 24.49 -12.44
C THR A 221 -20.42 25.29 -11.76
N LYS A 222 -20.00 24.90 -10.57
CA LYS A 222 -19.06 25.65 -9.71
C LYS A 222 -17.71 24.94 -9.56
N CYS A 223 -16.69 25.73 -9.24
CA CYS A 223 -15.40 25.27 -8.79
C CYS A 223 -14.99 25.96 -7.47
N TRP A 224 -14.25 25.23 -6.67
CA TRP A 224 -13.59 25.67 -5.44
C TRP A 224 -12.10 25.69 -5.69
N CYS A 225 -11.40 26.71 -5.19
CA CYS A 225 -9.97 26.85 -5.32
C CYS A 225 -9.32 26.94 -3.95
N TYR A 226 -8.28 26.14 -3.72
CA TYR A 226 -7.54 26.11 -2.46
C TYR A 226 -6.06 26.38 -2.71
N ASN A 227 -5.49 27.21 -1.84
CA ASN A 227 -4.05 27.28 -1.64
C ASN A 227 -3.74 26.34 -0.47
N ASP A 228 -3.10 25.23 -0.76
CA ASP A 228 -2.96 24.07 0.13
C ASP A 228 -4.33 23.63 0.70
N ARG A 229 -4.66 23.94 1.93
CA ARG A 229 -5.91 23.58 2.61
C ARG A 229 -6.85 24.79 2.81
N THR A 230 -6.40 25.98 2.47
CA THR A 230 -7.14 27.23 2.69
C THR A 230 -7.93 27.60 1.45
N LEU A 231 -9.26 27.77 1.62
CA LEU A 231 -10.14 28.23 0.54
C LEU A 231 -9.75 29.64 0.11
N VAL A 232 -9.46 29.83 -1.17
CA VAL A 232 -9.13 31.15 -1.73
C VAL A 232 -10.35 32.07 -1.65
N SER A 233 -10.12 33.31 -1.22
CA SER A 233 -11.17 34.31 -1.05
C SER A 233 -12.00 34.49 -2.33
N GLY A 234 -13.31 34.58 -2.16
CA GLY A 234 -14.27 34.73 -3.25
C GLY A 234 -14.64 33.44 -3.99
N PHE A 235 -14.11 32.25 -3.59
CA PHE A 235 -14.61 30.96 -4.05
C PHE A 235 -15.68 30.42 -3.09
N PRO A 236 -16.63 29.58 -3.60
CA PRO A 236 -16.70 29.01 -4.95
C PRO A 236 -17.18 29.99 -6.01
N LYS A 237 -16.66 29.81 -7.25
CA LYS A 237 -17.04 30.57 -8.43
C LYS A 237 -17.65 29.65 -9.49
N TYR A 238 -18.41 30.25 -10.42
CA TYR A 238 -18.83 29.51 -11.62
C TYR A 238 -17.63 29.11 -12.48
N ILE A 239 -17.63 27.88 -13.01
CA ILE A 239 -16.58 27.37 -13.89
C ILE A 239 -16.37 28.32 -15.07
N SER A 240 -17.45 28.83 -15.67
CA SER A 240 -17.41 29.78 -16.79
C SER A 240 -16.73 31.11 -16.48
N LYS A 241 -16.66 31.50 -15.22
CA LYS A 241 -15.95 32.73 -14.78
C LYS A 241 -14.45 32.50 -14.61
N VAL A 242 -14.05 31.32 -14.15
CA VAL A 242 -12.64 30.96 -13.92
C VAL A 242 -12.00 30.35 -15.16
N PHE A 243 -12.68 29.41 -15.79
CA PHE A 243 -12.24 28.67 -16.97
C PHE A 243 -13.17 28.95 -18.15
N LYS A 244 -13.01 30.12 -18.76
CA LYS A 244 -13.86 30.58 -19.86
C LYS A 244 -13.93 29.58 -21.01
N GLY A 245 -15.13 29.29 -21.49
CA GLY A 245 -15.36 28.34 -22.57
C GLY A 245 -15.28 26.85 -22.20
N MET A 246 -15.11 26.53 -20.91
CA MET A 246 -15.10 25.14 -20.42
C MET A 246 -16.51 24.65 -20.09
N PRO A 247 -16.76 23.34 -20.20
CA PRO A 247 -18.06 22.76 -19.88
C PRO A 247 -18.32 22.79 -18.38
N THR A 248 -19.58 22.63 -17.98
CA THR A 248 -20.02 22.36 -16.63
C THR A 248 -20.15 20.82 -16.41
N LYS A 249 -20.28 20.38 -15.16
CA LYS A 249 -20.39 18.97 -14.78
C LYS A 249 -19.24 18.16 -15.40
N ILE A 250 -18.01 18.58 -15.12
CA ILE A 250 -16.77 18.02 -15.63
C ILE A 250 -16.58 16.60 -15.08
N ASP A 251 -16.25 15.65 -15.95
CA ASP A 251 -16.03 14.24 -15.57
C ASP A 251 -14.57 13.99 -15.16
N ALA A 252 -13.60 14.69 -15.78
CA ALA A 252 -12.19 14.64 -15.45
C ALA A 252 -11.45 15.91 -15.90
N ALA A 253 -10.36 16.25 -15.23
CA ALA A 253 -9.50 17.36 -15.62
C ALA A 253 -8.03 17.01 -15.39
N ILE A 254 -7.15 17.50 -16.26
CA ILE A 254 -5.70 17.23 -16.18
C ILE A 254 -4.89 18.36 -16.81
N VAL A 255 -3.68 18.57 -16.31
CA VAL A 255 -2.65 19.36 -17.00
C VAL A 255 -1.83 18.43 -17.89
N TRP A 256 -1.82 18.64 -19.17
CA TRP A 256 -0.98 17.90 -20.13
C TRP A 256 -0.25 18.86 -21.04
N GLN A 257 1.09 18.69 -21.18
CA GLN A 257 1.94 19.57 -21.96
C GLN A 257 1.73 21.07 -21.61
N LYS A 258 1.71 21.39 -20.32
CA LYS A 258 1.49 22.76 -19.78
C LYS A 258 0.14 23.38 -20.14
N ALA A 259 -0.82 22.62 -20.66
CA ALA A 259 -2.16 23.08 -20.97
C ALA A 259 -3.21 22.32 -20.16
N LEU A 260 -4.30 23.01 -19.82
CA LEU A 260 -5.43 22.44 -19.10
C LEU A 260 -6.39 21.76 -20.08
N TYR A 261 -6.77 20.54 -19.73
CA TYR A 261 -7.75 19.74 -20.44
C TYR A 261 -8.87 19.32 -19.51
N PHE A 262 -10.10 19.47 -20.01
CA PHE A 262 -11.33 19.08 -19.32
C PHE A 262 -12.06 18.06 -20.16
N PHE A 263 -12.60 17.04 -19.54
CA PHE A 263 -13.30 15.94 -20.22
C PHE A 263 -14.75 15.91 -19.76
N LYS A 264 -15.64 15.73 -20.74
CA LYS A 264 -17.08 15.62 -20.51
C LYS A 264 -17.71 14.68 -21.53
N GLY A 265 -18.20 13.54 -21.07
CA GLY A 265 -18.82 12.54 -21.94
C GLY A 265 -17.89 12.06 -23.03
N LYS A 266 -18.27 12.30 -24.27
CA LYS A 266 -17.50 11.91 -25.48
C LYS A 266 -16.52 12.99 -25.98
N LYS A 267 -16.34 14.09 -25.23
CA LYS A 267 -15.55 15.25 -25.66
C LYS A 267 -14.50 15.64 -24.65
N TYR A 268 -13.42 16.23 -25.17
CA TYR A 268 -12.46 16.97 -24.38
C TYR A 268 -12.39 18.44 -24.83
N TYR A 269 -11.95 19.29 -23.91
CA TYR A 269 -11.87 20.73 -24.06
C TYR A 269 -10.49 21.18 -23.60
N LYS A 270 -9.75 21.88 -24.45
CA LYS A 270 -8.47 22.49 -24.10
C LYS A 270 -8.71 23.95 -23.73
N LEU A 271 -8.26 24.37 -22.55
CA LEU A 271 -8.32 25.79 -22.17
C LEU A 271 -7.39 26.60 -23.11
N GLY A 272 -7.91 27.69 -23.64
CA GLY A 272 -7.19 28.57 -24.55
C GLY A 272 -7.86 29.94 -24.65
N LYS A 273 -7.36 30.77 -25.56
CA LYS A 273 -7.86 32.16 -25.71
C LYS A 273 -9.28 32.27 -26.31
N LYS A 274 -9.83 31.20 -26.89
CA LYS A 274 -11.16 31.23 -27.54
C LYS A 274 -12.26 31.15 -26.49
N LEU A 275 -13.19 32.08 -26.52
CA LEU A 275 -14.37 32.17 -25.63
C LEU A 275 -15.39 31.05 -25.81
N PHE A 276 -15.47 30.49 -27.03
CA PHE A 276 -16.35 29.38 -27.37
C PHE A 276 -15.52 28.16 -27.74
N ASN A 277 -15.71 27.08 -27.01
CA ASN A 277 -15.04 25.81 -27.27
C ASN A 277 -16.12 24.72 -27.40
N SER A 278 -16.33 24.25 -28.61
CA SER A 278 -17.32 23.22 -28.94
C SER A 278 -16.89 21.82 -28.44
N GLY A 279 -15.66 21.72 -27.91
CA GLY A 279 -15.01 20.46 -27.57
C GLY A 279 -14.60 19.66 -28.80
N LYS A 280 -13.67 18.75 -28.63
CA LYS A 280 -13.18 17.81 -29.64
C LYS A 280 -13.49 16.38 -29.21
N PRO A 281 -13.69 15.44 -30.11
CA PRO A 281 -13.95 14.05 -29.77
C PRO A 281 -12.80 13.44 -28.95
N ILE A 282 -13.12 12.69 -27.89
CA ILE A 282 -12.14 12.02 -27.04
C ILE A 282 -11.34 10.95 -27.80
N SER A 283 -11.90 10.43 -28.90
CA SER A 283 -11.22 9.48 -29.79
C SER A 283 -9.89 10.00 -30.40
N ARG A 284 -9.63 11.30 -30.30
CA ARG A 284 -8.30 11.87 -30.62
C ARG A 284 -7.22 11.49 -29.63
N TRP A 285 -7.60 11.03 -28.47
CA TRP A 285 -6.75 10.39 -27.48
C TRP A 285 -6.86 8.87 -27.69
N GLU A 286 -6.15 8.36 -28.69
CA GLU A 286 -6.27 6.96 -29.13
C GLU A 286 -6.18 5.98 -27.96
N GLY A 287 -7.16 5.09 -27.84
CA GLY A 287 -7.27 4.11 -26.79
C GLY A 287 -8.01 4.58 -25.51
N LEU A 288 -8.31 5.89 -25.35
CA LEU A 288 -9.13 6.35 -24.24
C LEU A 288 -10.61 6.08 -24.48
N PRO A 289 -11.33 5.58 -23.45
CA PRO A 289 -12.78 5.43 -23.51
C PRO A 289 -13.51 6.77 -23.33
N ASN A 290 -14.78 6.80 -23.73
CA ASN A 290 -15.70 7.89 -23.36
C ASN A 290 -16.08 7.82 -21.87
N ASP A 291 -16.66 8.90 -21.35
CA ASP A 291 -17.22 8.96 -19.99
C ASP A 291 -16.18 8.56 -18.93
N LEU A 292 -15.08 9.28 -18.91
CA LEU A 292 -14.02 9.11 -17.91
C LEU A 292 -14.53 9.40 -16.50
N THR A 293 -13.93 8.74 -15.51
CA THR A 293 -14.29 8.97 -14.09
C THR A 293 -13.33 9.95 -13.42
N ALA A 294 -12.03 9.88 -13.75
CA ALA A 294 -11.01 10.82 -13.26
C ALA A 294 -9.79 10.84 -14.18
N ALA A 295 -8.97 11.87 -14.02
CA ALA A 295 -7.66 11.97 -14.63
C ALA A 295 -6.69 12.65 -13.64
N PHE A 296 -5.45 12.20 -13.60
CA PHE A 296 -4.43 12.78 -12.73
C PHE A 296 -3.02 12.52 -13.27
N VAL A 297 -2.06 13.31 -12.80
CA VAL A 297 -0.64 13.03 -12.99
C VAL A 297 -0.13 12.40 -11.71
N SER A 298 0.45 11.20 -11.78
CA SER A 298 0.96 10.53 -10.58
C SER A 298 2.19 11.27 -10.01
N SER A 299 2.58 10.96 -8.77
CA SER A 299 3.81 11.46 -8.15
C SER A 299 5.07 11.23 -8.99
N HIS A 300 5.08 10.20 -9.84
CA HIS A 300 6.17 9.85 -10.77
C HIS A 300 5.98 10.44 -12.18
N GLY A 301 5.05 11.39 -12.37
CA GLY A 301 4.84 12.06 -13.64
C GLY A 301 4.06 11.27 -14.69
N SER A 302 3.49 10.11 -14.35
CA SER A 302 2.64 9.34 -15.26
C SER A 302 1.26 9.97 -15.43
N TYR A 303 0.80 10.14 -16.66
CA TYR A 303 -0.54 10.61 -16.97
C TYR A 303 -1.52 9.45 -16.95
N VAL A 304 -2.47 9.48 -16.03
CA VAL A 304 -3.40 8.38 -15.76
C VAL A 304 -4.83 8.84 -15.90
N PHE A 305 -5.61 8.05 -16.62
CA PHE A 305 -7.05 8.24 -16.78
C PHE A 305 -7.79 7.02 -16.25
N THR A 306 -8.94 7.23 -15.64
CA THR A 306 -9.75 6.14 -15.11
C THR A 306 -11.14 6.12 -15.73
N LYS A 307 -11.69 4.91 -15.90
CA LYS A 307 -13.11 4.68 -16.15
C LYS A 307 -13.57 3.49 -15.31
N ALA A 308 -14.52 3.72 -14.44
CA ALA A 308 -14.98 2.71 -13.49
C ALA A 308 -13.77 2.09 -12.73
N ARG A 309 -13.52 0.79 -12.91
CA ARG A 309 -12.42 0.06 -12.24
C ARG A 309 -11.14 0.00 -13.05
N GLN A 310 -11.13 0.55 -14.22
CA GLN A 310 -10.00 0.46 -15.16
C GLN A 310 -9.20 1.75 -15.15
N TYR A 311 -7.91 1.63 -15.41
CA TYR A 311 -7.07 2.77 -15.70
C TYR A 311 -6.28 2.59 -16.98
N PHE A 312 -5.92 3.72 -17.55
CA PHE A 312 -5.18 3.88 -18.80
C PHE A 312 -4.01 4.82 -18.53
N LYS A 313 -2.82 4.42 -18.91
CA LYS A 313 -1.65 5.29 -18.88
C LYS A 313 -1.42 5.87 -20.27
N ILE A 314 -1.08 7.14 -20.34
CA ILE A 314 -0.92 7.87 -21.59
C ILE A 314 0.56 8.17 -21.85
N ASP A 315 1.02 7.91 -23.05
CA ASP A 315 2.30 8.41 -23.55
C ASP A 315 2.26 9.95 -23.56
N PRO A 316 3.14 10.63 -22.77
CA PRO A 316 3.12 12.08 -22.64
C PRO A 316 3.43 12.83 -23.94
N ARG A 317 4.05 12.17 -24.92
CA ARG A 317 4.41 12.78 -26.22
C ARG A 317 3.25 12.76 -27.20
N THR A 318 2.54 11.65 -27.29
CA THR A 318 1.49 11.42 -28.28
C THR A 318 0.09 11.71 -27.77
N GLY A 319 -0.15 11.57 -26.45
CA GLY A 319 -1.48 11.63 -25.86
C GLY A 319 -2.30 10.34 -26.10
N HIS A 320 -1.71 9.29 -26.62
CA HIS A 320 -2.35 8.02 -26.86
C HIS A 320 -2.13 7.07 -25.67
N VAL A 321 -3.00 6.09 -25.48
CA VAL A 321 -2.80 5.05 -24.46
C VAL A 321 -1.52 4.28 -24.78
N GLU A 322 -0.65 4.11 -23.79
CA GLU A 322 0.60 3.37 -23.96
C GLU A 322 0.34 1.95 -24.47
N LYS A 323 1.10 1.54 -25.47
CA LYS A 323 1.08 0.19 -26.01
C LYS A 323 2.14 -0.65 -25.31
N ASN A 324 1.70 -1.48 -24.36
CA ASN A 324 2.58 -2.43 -23.67
C ASN A 324 2.17 -3.84 -24.08
N GLN A 325 3.05 -4.56 -24.78
CA GLN A 325 2.76 -5.88 -25.32
C GLN A 325 2.62 -6.95 -24.21
N LYS A 326 3.40 -6.85 -23.12
CA LYS A 326 3.37 -7.81 -22.01
C LYS A 326 2.18 -7.57 -21.07
N LEU A 327 1.83 -6.32 -20.83
CA LEU A 327 0.77 -5.91 -19.90
C LEU A 327 -0.06 -4.78 -20.54
N PRO A 328 -1.00 -5.09 -21.43
CA PRO A 328 -1.79 -4.09 -22.14
C PRO A 328 -2.73 -3.29 -21.22
N TYR A 329 -3.14 -2.12 -21.65
CA TYR A 329 -4.21 -1.33 -21.05
C TYR A 329 -5.56 -1.69 -21.72
N PRO A 330 -6.69 -1.58 -21.00
CA PRO A 330 -6.82 -1.09 -19.60
C PRO A 330 -6.39 -2.11 -18.56
N ARG A 331 -5.97 -1.61 -17.38
CA ARG A 331 -5.64 -2.44 -16.21
C ARG A 331 -6.58 -2.14 -15.07
N ASN A 332 -6.72 -3.09 -14.13
CA ASN A 332 -7.54 -2.92 -12.94
C ASN A 332 -6.90 -1.87 -12.00
N PHE A 333 -7.60 -0.75 -11.75
CA PHE A 333 -7.10 0.33 -10.91
C PHE A 333 -6.82 -0.12 -9.47
N ARG A 334 -7.69 -0.96 -8.91
CA ARG A 334 -7.57 -1.42 -7.51
C ARG A 334 -6.34 -2.28 -7.28
N ASP A 335 -6.03 -3.16 -8.21
CA ASP A 335 -4.90 -4.08 -8.07
C ASP A 335 -3.56 -3.35 -8.22
N TRP A 336 -3.52 -2.30 -9.03
CA TRP A 336 -2.31 -1.55 -9.34
C TRP A 336 -2.07 -0.34 -8.46
N TRP A 337 -3.12 0.33 -8.01
CA TRP A 337 -3.01 1.59 -7.25
C TRP A 337 -3.38 1.45 -5.78
N LEU A 338 -4.29 0.51 -5.43
CA LEU A 338 -4.76 0.32 -4.06
C LEU A 338 -4.18 -0.93 -3.40
N ASN A 339 -3.42 -1.74 -4.13
CA ASN A 339 -2.88 -3.02 -3.67
C ASN A 339 -3.96 -4.00 -3.15
N CYS A 340 -5.13 -4.02 -3.80
CA CYS A 340 -6.28 -4.83 -3.43
C CYS A 340 -6.29 -6.20 -4.11
N GLY A 341 -5.26 -7.00 -4.02
CA GLY A 341 -5.19 -8.32 -4.64
C GLY A 341 -3.76 -8.76 -4.85
N HIS A 342 -3.53 -10.00 -5.27
CA HIS A 342 -2.19 -10.44 -5.63
C HIS A 342 -1.72 -9.64 -6.83
N ARG A 343 -0.74 -8.78 -6.63
CA ARG A 343 -0.05 -8.13 -7.75
C ARG A 343 0.60 -9.22 -8.60
N PRO A 344 0.40 -9.22 -9.93
CA PRO A 344 1.42 -9.82 -10.79
C PRO A 344 2.73 -9.13 -10.44
N GLN A 345 3.79 -9.89 -10.21
CA GLN A 345 5.11 -9.35 -9.85
C GLN A 345 5.42 -8.13 -10.71
N ARG A 346 5.71 -6.99 -10.08
CA ARG A 346 6.31 -5.85 -10.76
C ARG A 346 7.67 -6.31 -11.25
N ILE A 347 7.79 -6.63 -12.53
CA ILE A 347 9.09 -6.67 -13.18
C ILE A 347 9.47 -5.19 -13.34
N PHE A 348 10.20 -4.66 -12.36
CA PHE A 348 10.99 -3.48 -12.56
C PHE A 348 12.06 -3.87 -13.59
N GLN A 349 11.92 -3.44 -14.82
CA GLN A 349 13.04 -3.23 -15.69
C GLN A 349 13.34 -1.74 -15.59
N ASP A 350 14.43 -1.46 -14.88
CA ASP A 350 15.20 -0.24 -15.07
C ASP A 350 15.57 -0.16 -16.54
N GLU A 351 15.19 0.93 -17.18
CA GLU A 351 15.85 1.58 -18.31
C GLU A 351 15.51 3.07 -18.27
#